data_6a980d9795308f3cd151457fe6ab6bd9
#
_entry.id   6a980d9795308f3cd151457fe6ab6bd9
#
_cell.length_a   1.000
_cell.length_b   1.000
_cell.length_c   1.000
_cell.angle_alpha   90.00
_cell.angle_beta   90.00
_cell.angle_gamma   90.00
#
_symmetry.space_group_name_H-M   'P 1'
#
loop_
_entity.id
_entity.type
_entity.pdbx_description
1 polymer ?
#
loop_
_entity_poly.entity_id
_entity_poly.type
_entity_poly.pdbx_seq_one_letter_code
_entity_poly.pdbx_strand_id
1 'polypeptide(L)'
;VARWRSYETTSLAVNYQIRLADVAFDSSSDQAPQGLNDEDIVALQDEPVEDIIGNHVFHLIQLAAIHLAATPPQLEQASLAIDAVGGIVDTLGDRLGEHAELFAHAVEEIRVVFERASDAS
;
A
#
# COMPACT_ATOMS: atom_id res chain seq x y z
N VAL A 1 6.17 7.68 -17.87
CA VAL A 1 6.38 7.87 -17.53
C VAL A 1 6.15 8.81 -16.78
N ALA A 2 6.71 8.99 -16.64
CA ALA A 2 6.71 9.79 -15.89
C ALA A 2 5.86 10.73 -16.02
N ARG A 3 5.43 10.72 -16.84
CA ARG A 3 4.67 11.50 -17.09
C ARG A 3 3.77 11.75 -16.17
N TRP A 4 3.68 11.27 -15.31
CA TRP A 4 2.93 11.54 -14.31
C TRP A 4 3.17 12.86 -13.96
N ARG A 5 2.48 13.75 -14.20
CA ARG A 5 2.64 14.95 -13.79
C ARG A 5 2.07 15.02 -12.48
N SER A 6 2.61 15.68 -11.51
CA SER A 6 2.07 15.74 -10.18
C SER A 6 0.68 16.24 -10.17
N TYR A 7 0.38 17.21 -10.98
CA TYR A 7 -0.96 17.72 -10.93
C TYR A 7 -1.95 16.69 -11.44
N GLU A 8 -1.53 15.87 -12.38
CA GLU A 8 -2.41 14.84 -12.86
C GLU A 8 -2.61 13.79 -11.82
N THR A 9 -1.56 13.47 -11.11
CA THR A 9 -1.65 12.48 -10.07
C THR A 9 -2.59 12.96 -8.98
N THR A 10 -2.47 14.22 -8.59
CA THR A 10 -3.33 14.75 -7.57
C THR A 10 -4.78 14.73 -8.02
N SER A 11 -5.02 15.12 -9.24
CA SER A 11 -6.36 15.15 -9.76
C SER A 11 -6.97 13.77 -9.78
N LEU A 12 -6.20 12.79 -10.20
CA LEU A 12 -6.70 11.43 -10.24
C LEU A 12 -6.96 10.90 -8.84
N ALA A 13 -6.13 11.27 -7.90
CA ALA A 13 -6.32 10.81 -6.54
C ALA A 13 -7.60 11.38 -5.95
N VAL A 14 -7.86 12.64 -6.21
CA VAL A 14 -9.07 13.26 -5.70
C VAL A 14 -10.29 12.60 -6.35
N ASN A 15 -10.24 12.38 -7.64
CA ASN A 15 -11.34 11.76 -8.33
C ASN A 15 -11.56 10.33 -7.85
N TYR A 16 -10.48 9.64 -7.59
CA TYR A 16 -10.58 8.28 -7.13
C TYR A 16 -11.25 8.24 -5.76
N GLN A 17 -10.89 9.14 -4.88
CA GLN A 17 -11.49 9.21 -3.57
C GLN A 17 -12.98 9.51 -3.68
N ILE A 18 -13.34 10.40 -4.55
CA ILE A 18 -14.74 10.72 -4.74
C ILE A 18 -15.49 9.51 -5.22
N ARG A 19 -14.93 8.78 -6.19
CA ARG A 19 -15.60 7.63 -6.68
C ARG A 19 -15.71 6.54 -5.65
N LEU A 20 -14.68 6.36 -4.83
CA LEU A 20 -14.73 5.37 -3.79
C LEU A 20 -15.82 5.71 -2.80
N ALA A 21 -15.94 6.98 -2.49
CA ALA A 21 -16.97 7.40 -1.56
C ALA A 21 -18.34 7.07 -2.13
N ASP A 22 -18.53 7.36 -3.40
CA ASP A 22 -19.81 7.07 -4.02
C ASP A 22 -20.12 5.59 -3.98
N VAL A 23 -19.14 4.78 -4.32
CA VAL A 23 -19.38 3.37 -4.36
C VAL A 23 -19.59 2.81 -2.96
N ALA A 24 -18.79 3.24 -2.04
CA ALA A 24 -18.85 2.69 -0.72
C ALA A 24 -20.08 3.12 0.01
N PHE A 25 -20.56 4.31 -0.28
CA PHE A 25 -21.64 4.77 0.48
C PHE A 25 -22.88 4.86 -0.22
N ASP A 26 -22.91 4.44 -1.42
CA ASP A 26 -24.09 4.47 -2.15
C ASP A 26 -25.17 3.93 -1.33
N SER A 27 -24.90 2.85 -0.70
CA SER A 27 -25.96 2.26 -0.02
C SER A 27 -26.09 2.75 1.37
N SER A 28 -25.10 3.18 1.96
CA SER A 28 -25.30 3.51 3.32
C SER A 28 -25.11 4.85 3.50
N SER A 29 -25.42 5.50 2.62
CA SER A 29 -25.19 6.77 2.67
C SER A 29 -25.06 7.48 3.88
N ASP A 30 -25.85 7.29 4.70
CA ASP A 30 -25.83 8.16 5.74
C ASP A 30 -24.61 8.08 6.52
N GLN A 31 -24.06 7.13 6.73
CA GLN A 31 -23.04 7.10 7.55
C GLN A 31 -21.90 7.27 6.89
N ALA A 32 -21.89 7.43 5.92
CA ALA A 32 -20.87 7.50 5.24
C ALA A 32 -19.92 8.33 5.70
N PRO A 33 -19.17 8.21 6.08
CA PRO A 33 -18.24 8.92 6.58
C PRO A 33 -17.48 9.19 5.60
N GLN A 34 -17.77 9.03 4.87
CA GLN A 34 -17.25 9.19 4.03
C GLN A 34 -16.22 10.03 4.01
N GLY A 35 -15.91 10.64 3.93
CA GLY A 35 -14.85 11.47 3.83
C GLY A 35 -14.30 11.69 5.15
N LEU A 36 -13.24 12.39 5.23
CA LEU A 36 -12.68 12.71 6.50
C LEU A 36 -13.29 13.98 6.97
N ASN A 37 -13.59 14.06 8.24
CA ASN A 37 -14.11 15.30 8.76
C ASN A 37 -12.92 16.17 9.16
N ASP A 38 -13.18 17.37 9.61
CA ASP A 38 -12.12 18.32 9.91
C ASP A 38 -11.19 17.83 10.99
N GLU A 39 -11.73 17.16 11.97
CA GLU A 39 -10.89 16.63 13.04
C GLU A 39 -9.96 15.56 12.52
N ASP A 40 -10.45 14.71 11.66
CA ASP A 40 -9.62 13.66 11.08
C ASP A 40 -8.52 14.26 10.23
N ILE A 41 -8.83 15.31 9.51
CA ILE A 41 -7.84 15.94 8.66
C ILE A 41 -6.72 16.54 9.50
N VAL A 42 -7.07 17.22 10.57
CA VAL A 42 -6.07 17.80 11.43
C VAL A 42 -5.21 16.70 12.07
N ALA A 43 -5.83 15.65 12.50
CA ALA A 43 -5.09 14.55 13.10
C ALA A 43 -4.10 13.95 12.13
N LEU A 44 -4.52 13.79 10.88
CA LEU A 44 -3.62 13.25 9.88
C LEU A 44 -2.51 14.21 9.54
N GLN A 45 -2.78 15.49 9.55
CA GLN A 45 -1.74 16.46 9.27
C GLN A 45 -0.67 16.46 10.35
N ASP A 46 -1.04 16.08 11.55
CA ASP A 46 -0.10 16.05 12.65
C ASP A 46 0.69 14.75 12.68
N GLU A 47 0.25 13.74 11.98
CA GLU A 47 0.94 12.48 12.01
C GLU A 47 2.06 12.42 11.01
N PRO A 48 3.22 11.90 11.35
CA PRO A 48 4.29 11.79 10.36
C PRO A 48 3.85 10.90 9.21
N VAL A 49 4.04 11.38 8.01
CA VAL A 49 3.61 10.64 6.84
C VAL A 49 4.35 9.31 6.73
N GLU A 50 5.61 9.29 7.15
CA GLU A 50 6.38 8.05 7.06
C GLU A 50 5.77 6.94 7.93
N ASP A 51 5.11 7.30 9.02
CA ASP A 51 4.47 6.28 9.84
C ASP A 51 3.23 5.72 9.13
N ILE A 52 2.50 6.58 8.46
CA ILE A 52 1.33 6.14 7.72
C ILE A 52 1.75 5.25 6.57
N ILE A 53 2.78 5.67 5.85
CA ILE A 53 3.28 4.86 4.75
C ILE A 53 3.83 3.54 5.27
N GLY A 54 4.49 3.58 6.41
CA GLY A 54 5.03 2.37 7.01
C GLY A 54 3.96 1.34 7.32
N ASN A 55 2.79 1.80 7.78
CA ASN A 55 1.69 0.89 8.02
C ASN A 55 1.24 0.23 6.73
N HIS A 56 1.21 0.98 5.65
CA HIS A 56 0.83 0.40 4.36
C HIS A 56 1.87 -0.58 3.86
N VAL A 57 3.15 -0.28 4.09
CA VAL A 57 4.22 -1.18 3.71
C VAL A 57 4.05 -2.50 4.46
N PHE A 58 3.79 -2.41 5.75
CA PHE A 58 3.61 -3.60 6.57
C PHE A 58 2.45 -4.45 6.05
N HIS A 59 1.34 -3.79 5.72
CA HIS A 59 0.17 -4.52 5.22
C HIS A 59 0.42 -5.15 3.87
N LEU A 60 1.19 -4.49 3.02
CA LEU A 60 1.51 -5.07 1.72
C LEU A 60 2.40 -6.29 1.86
N ILE A 61 3.34 -6.26 2.82
CA ILE A 61 4.17 -7.42 3.07
C ILE A 61 3.31 -8.57 3.58
N GLN A 62 2.36 -8.28 4.46
CA GLN A 62 1.47 -9.31 4.95
C GLN A 62 0.62 -9.88 3.82
N LEU A 63 0.14 -9.01 2.95
CA LEU A 63 -0.68 -9.45 1.83
C LEU A 63 0.11 -10.39 0.93
N ALA A 64 1.35 -10.05 0.64
CA ALA A 64 2.19 -10.93 -0.16
C ALA A 64 2.35 -12.28 0.52
N ALA A 65 2.59 -12.27 1.82
CA ALA A 65 2.77 -13.52 2.54
C ALA A 65 1.50 -14.37 2.52
N ILE A 66 0.36 -13.72 2.64
CA ILE A 66 -0.91 -14.44 2.61
C ILE A 66 -1.09 -15.15 1.27
N HIS A 67 -0.79 -14.46 0.18
CA HIS A 67 -0.97 -15.09 -1.12
C HIS A 67 0.07 -16.17 -1.38
N LEU A 68 1.29 -16.02 -0.84
CA LEU A 68 2.28 -17.06 -0.98
C LEU A 68 1.93 -18.29 -0.15
N ALA A 69 1.22 -18.09 0.94
CA ALA A 69 0.85 -19.23 1.81
C ALA A 69 -0.37 -19.97 1.32
N ALA A 70 -1.03 -19.48 0.31
CA ALA A 70 -2.21 -20.17 -0.22
C ALA A 70 -1.79 -21.50 -0.85
N THR A 71 -2.73 -22.42 -0.97
CA THR A 71 -2.46 -23.72 -1.54
C THR A 71 -3.39 -23.95 -2.71
N PRO A 72 -2.91 -23.87 -3.93
CA PRO A 72 -1.52 -23.57 -4.30
C PRO A 72 -1.19 -22.09 -4.15
N PRO A 73 0.06 -21.75 -4.12
CA PRO A 73 0.43 -20.34 -3.96
C PRO A 73 -0.12 -19.50 -5.09
N GLN A 74 -0.58 -18.32 -4.73
CA GLN A 74 -1.13 -17.40 -5.71
C GLN A 74 -0.03 -16.46 -6.15
N LEU A 75 0.78 -16.94 -7.06
CA LEU A 75 2.02 -16.26 -7.40
C LEU A 75 1.82 -14.91 -8.08
N GLU A 76 0.83 -14.81 -8.92
CA GLU A 76 0.62 -13.54 -9.59
C GLU A 76 0.16 -12.46 -8.62
N GLN A 77 -0.70 -12.84 -7.71
CA GLN A 77 -1.17 -11.88 -6.72
C GLN A 77 -0.03 -11.50 -5.77
N ALA A 78 0.76 -12.47 -5.38
CA ALA A 78 1.89 -12.19 -4.50
C ALA A 78 2.90 -11.30 -5.21
N SER A 79 3.14 -11.56 -6.48
CA SER A 79 4.09 -10.77 -7.24
C SER A 79 3.66 -9.31 -7.29
N LEU A 80 2.38 -9.07 -7.49
CA LEU A 80 1.89 -7.72 -7.55
C LEU A 80 2.13 -7.00 -6.22
N ALA A 81 1.83 -7.67 -5.13
CA ALA A 81 2.02 -7.06 -3.81
C ALA A 81 3.50 -6.80 -3.54
N ILE A 82 4.36 -7.75 -3.93
CA ILE A 82 5.79 -7.61 -3.71
C ILE A 82 6.36 -6.47 -4.53
N ASP A 83 5.93 -6.36 -5.78
CA ASP A 83 6.42 -5.29 -6.62
C ASP A 83 5.98 -3.94 -6.08
N ALA A 84 4.76 -3.87 -5.59
CA ALA A 84 4.26 -2.62 -5.03
C ALA A 84 5.06 -2.22 -3.79
N VAL A 85 5.24 -3.13 -2.87
CA VAL A 85 5.93 -2.78 -1.64
C VAL A 85 7.41 -2.58 -1.90
N GLY A 86 7.98 -3.36 -2.80
CA GLY A 86 9.39 -3.19 -3.15
C GLY A 86 9.62 -1.83 -3.77
N GLY A 87 8.71 -1.39 -4.62
CA GLY A 87 8.84 -0.07 -5.21
C GLY A 87 8.81 1.03 -4.17
N ILE A 88 7.92 0.91 -3.21
CA ILE A 88 7.85 1.91 -2.15
C ILE A 88 9.13 1.92 -1.33
N VAL A 89 9.57 0.75 -0.91
CA VAL A 89 10.74 0.66 -0.04
C VAL A 89 12.00 1.11 -0.78
N ASP A 90 12.14 0.68 -2.03
CA ASP A 90 13.32 1.03 -2.80
C ASP A 90 13.36 2.53 -3.09
N THR A 91 12.21 3.12 -3.35
CA THR A 91 12.18 4.53 -3.69
C THR A 91 12.39 5.41 -2.47
N LEU A 92 11.79 5.05 -1.36
CA LEU A 92 11.86 5.92 -0.20
C LEU A 92 13.08 5.68 0.68
N GLY A 93 13.55 4.46 0.73
CA GLY A 93 14.74 4.17 1.51
C GLY A 93 14.65 4.70 2.93
N ASP A 94 15.67 5.43 3.33
CA ASP A 94 15.72 5.92 4.69
C ASP A 94 14.63 6.88 5.04
N ARG A 95 13.95 7.41 4.07
CA ARG A 95 12.83 8.32 4.35
C ARG A 95 11.66 7.62 5.01
N LEU A 96 11.68 6.29 5.05
CA LEU A 96 10.64 5.56 5.76
C LEU A 96 10.82 5.62 7.28
N GLY A 97 11.89 6.24 7.75
CA GLY A 97 12.07 6.46 9.17
C GLY A 97 12.81 5.35 9.86
N GLU A 98 12.54 5.20 11.14
CA GLU A 98 13.33 4.26 11.93
C GLU A 98 13.10 2.82 11.55
N HIS A 99 12.04 2.51 10.85
CA HIS A 99 11.78 1.13 10.46
C HIS A 99 12.23 0.83 9.03
N ALA A 100 12.97 1.76 8.41
CA ALA A 100 13.37 1.59 7.03
C ALA A 100 14.16 0.31 6.80
N GLU A 101 15.11 0.00 7.68
CA GLU A 101 15.90 -1.19 7.50
C GLU A 101 15.08 -2.44 7.68
N LEU A 102 14.17 -2.41 8.63
CA LEU A 102 13.30 -3.55 8.86
C LEU A 102 12.47 -3.84 7.63
N PHE A 103 11.92 -2.80 7.01
CA PHE A 103 11.09 -3.00 5.83
C PHE A 103 11.93 -3.51 4.65
N ALA A 104 13.14 -2.98 4.48
CA ALA A 104 14.00 -3.44 3.40
C ALA A 104 14.32 -4.90 3.58
N HIS A 105 14.60 -5.31 4.80
CA HIS A 105 14.92 -6.70 5.08
C HIS A 105 13.70 -7.59 4.84
N ALA A 106 12.53 -7.13 5.25
CA ALA A 106 11.32 -7.91 5.06
C ALA A 106 11.00 -8.11 3.59
N VAL A 107 11.23 -7.08 2.77
CA VAL A 107 11.01 -7.21 1.35
C VAL A 107 11.96 -8.21 0.73
N GLU A 108 13.22 -8.21 1.18
CA GLU A 108 14.16 -9.18 0.66
C GLU A 108 13.74 -10.60 1.03
N GLU A 109 13.29 -10.78 2.25
CA GLU A 109 12.87 -12.09 2.67
C GLU A 109 11.65 -12.59 1.91
N ILE A 110 10.71 -11.71 1.66
CA ILE A 110 9.50 -12.13 0.98
C ILE A 110 9.83 -12.45 -0.49
N ARG A 111 10.82 -11.77 -1.06
CA ARG A 111 11.25 -12.08 -2.41
C ARG A 111 11.87 -13.48 -2.49
N VAL A 112 12.63 -13.85 -1.46
CA VAL A 112 13.21 -15.17 -1.43
C VAL A 112 12.12 -16.23 -1.33
N VAL A 113 11.12 -15.98 -0.49
CA VAL A 113 10.01 -16.92 -0.35
C VAL A 113 9.26 -17.05 -1.67
N PHE A 114 9.08 -15.93 -2.36
CA PHE A 114 8.40 -15.95 -3.64
C PHE A 114 9.17 -16.81 -4.65
N GLU A 115 10.48 -16.64 -4.69
CA GLU A 115 11.28 -17.39 -5.64
C GLU A 115 11.22 -18.88 -5.34
N ARG A 116 11.23 -19.24 -4.08
CA ARG A 116 11.13 -20.66 -3.73
C ARG A 116 9.79 -21.22 -4.14
N ALA A 117 8.73 -20.46 -3.91
CA ALA A 117 7.40 -20.92 -4.29
C ALA A 117 7.28 -21.03 -5.80
N SER A 118 7.90 -20.10 -6.50
CA SER A 118 7.86 -20.09 -7.94
C SER A 118 8.62 -21.28 -8.51
N ASP A 119 9.75 -21.62 -7.91
CA ASP A 119 10.53 -22.74 -8.39
C ASP A 119 9.83 -24.05 -8.10
N ALA A 120 9.07 -24.11 -7.05
CA ALA A 120 8.38 -25.34 -6.67
C ALA A 120 7.13 -25.59 -7.49
N SER A 121 6.62 -24.57 -8.15
CA SER A 121 5.44 -24.81 -8.96
C SER A 121 5.83 -24.99 -10.44
#